data_bb63faaa3740a02549be7942ec9fbadb
#
_entry.id   bb63faaa3740a02549be7942ec9fbadb
#
_cell.length_a   1.000
_cell.length_b   1.000
_cell.length_c   1.000
_cell.angle_alpha   90.00
_cell.angle_beta   90.00
_cell.angle_gamma   90.00
#
_symmetry.space_group_name_H-M   'P 1'
#
loop_
_entity.id
_entity.type
_entity.pdbx_description
1 polymer ?
#
loop_
_entity_poly.entity_id
_entity_poly.type
_entity_poly.pdbx_seq_one_letter_code
_entity_poly.pdbx_strand_id
1 'polypeptide(L)' 'MEANGASSKKDFKNKISICKKECRETKYWLRVLAKANDKFSSECRNLWKEAQELTLIFSKIAISTK' A
#
# COMPACT_ATOMS: atom_id res chain seq x y z
N MET A 1 -6.74 26.58 1.05
CA MET A 1 -6.67 26.06 1.23
C MET A 1 -6.62 25.49 1.84
N GLU A 2 -6.62 25.56 2.02
CA GLU A 2 -6.46 25.02 2.48
C GLU A 2 -6.54 24.39 3.12
N ALA A 3 -6.72 24.70 3.49
CA ALA A 3 -6.68 24.26 4.05
C ALA A 3 -6.74 23.44 4.34
N ASN A 4 -6.78 23.12 4.11
CA ASN A 4 -6.71 22.27 4.24
C ASN A 4 -6.34 21.54 4.92
N GLY A 5 -6.14 21.91 4.91
CA GLY A 5 -5.20 21.09 5.55
C GLY A 5 -5.56 20.64 6.87
N ALA A 6 -6.22 21.36 7.50
CA ALA A 6 -6.48 21.10 8.87
C ALA A 6 -7.32 19.90 9.11
N SER A 7 -8.04 19.59 8.23
CA SER A 7 -8.82 18.41 8.36
C SER A 7 -8.01 17.24 8.54
N SER A 8 -7.06 17.56 8.71
CA SER A 8 -6.20 16.86 8.25
C SER A 8 -5.74 15.65 8.94
N LYS A 9 -5.76 15.56 10.20
CA LYS A 9 -5.28 14.37 10.87
C LYS A 9 -6.17 13.16 10.60
N LYS A 10 -7.46 13.36 10.73
CA LYS A 10 -8.42 12.30 10.44
C LYS A 10 -8.42 11.95 8.95
N ASP A 11 -8.40 12.97 8.11
CA ASP A 11 -8.39 12.77 6.67
C ASP A 11 -7.11 12.09 6.23
N PHE A 12 -5.99 12.48 6.81
CA PHE A 12 -4.70 11.87 6.52
C PHE A 12 -4.70 10.39 6.89
N LYS A 13 -5.23 10.06 8.07
CA LYS A 13 -5.34 8.66 8.49
C LYS A 13 -6.22 7.85 7.54
N ASN A 14 -7.29 8.43 7.08
CA ASN A 14 -8.16 7.76 6.13
C ASN A 14 -7.42 7.46 4.83
N LYS A 15 -6.65 8.42 4.34
CA LYS A 15 -5.89 8.22 3.12
C LYS A 15 -4.81 7.16 3.29
N ILE A 16 -4.15 7.14 4.44
CA ILE A 16 -3.16 6.10 4.72
C ILE A 16 -3.82 4.72 4.75
N SER A 17 -5.00 4.61 5.35
CA SER A 17 -5.73 3.34 5.38
C SER A 17 -6.08 2.86 3.98
N ILE A 18 -6.48 3.78 3.11
CA ILE A 18 -6.79 3.45 1.73
C ILE A 18 -5.53 2.96 1.01
N CYS A 19 -4.40 3.63 1.21
CA CYS A 19 -3.14 3.21 0.60
C CYS A 19 -2.75 1.81 1.05
N LYS A 20 -2.90 1.51 2.34
CA LYS A 20 -2.60 0.18 2.85
C LYS A 20 -3.50 -0.87 2.21
N LYS A 21 -4.77 -0.56 2.09
CA LYS A 21 -5.73 -1.47 1.47
C LYS A 21 -5.34 -1.74 0.02
N GLU A 22 -4.99 -0.68 -0.72
CA GLU A 22 -4.59 -0.80 -2.11
C GLU A 22 -3.32 -1.64 -2.25
N CYS A 23 -2.37 -1.47 -1.34
CA CYS A 23 -1.16 -2.26 -1.36
C CYS A 23 -1.46 -3.75 -1.13
N ARG A 24 -2.38 -4.05 -0.22
CA ARG A 24 -2.77 -5.45 0.02
C ARG A 24 -3.41 -6.06 -1.21
N GLU A 25 -4.29 -5.30 -1.87
CA GLU A 25 -4.94 -5.78 -3.08
C GLU A 25 -3.92 -6.01 -4.19
N THR A 26 -2.97 -5.09 -4.31
CA THR A 26 -1.90 -5.24 -5.29
C THR A 26 -1.09 -6.50 -5.04
N LYS A 27 -0.74 -6.78 -3.78
CA LYS A 27 -0.01 -8.00 -3.45
C LYS A 27 -0.80 -9.25 -3.80
N TYR A 28 -2.10 -9.21 -3.54
CA TYR A 28 -2.97 -10.33 -3.88
C TYR A 28 -2.95 -10.59 -5.39
N TRP A 29 -3.14 -9.55 -6.19
CA TRP A 29 -3.18 -9.70 -7.65
C TRP A 29 -1.82 -10.12 -8.21
N LEU A 30 -0.72 -9.64 -7.62
CA LEU A 30 0.60 -10.07 -8.05
C LEU A 30 0.81 -11.57 -7.83
N ARG A 31 0.29 -12.09 -6.73
CA ARG A 31 0.38 -13.53 -6.48
C ARG A 31 -0.46 -14.32 -7.47
N VAL A 32 -1.65 -13.82 -7.78
CA VAL A 32 -2.51 -14.46 -8.76
C VAL A 32 -1.83 -14.48 -10.14
N LEU A 33 -1.25 -13.36 -10.54
CA LEU A 33 -0.57 -13.26 -11.83
C LEU A 33 0.65 -14.16 -11.89
N ALA A 34 1.40 -14.26 -10.81
CA ALA A 34 2.58 -15.12 -10.78
C ALA A 34 2.20 -16.58 -10.97
N LYS A 35 1.08 -17.00 -10.40
CA LYS A 35 0.61 -18.37 -10.55
C LYS A 35 0.04 -18.62 -11.93
N ALA A 36 -0.57 -17.61 -12.51
CA ALA A 36 -1.20 -17.75 -13.81
C ALA A 36 -0.19 -17.78 -14.95
N ASN A 37 0.97 -17.17 -14.75
CA ASN A 37 1.97 -17.09 -15.80
C ASN A 37 3.39 -17.07 -15.22
N ASP A 38 4.05 -18.23 -15.29
CA ASP A 38 5.40 -18.39 -14.75
C ASP A 38 6.41 -17.43 -15.36
N LYS A 39 6.17 -17.00 -16.57
CA LYS A 39 7.08 -16.12 -17.26
C LYS A 39 7.33 -14.83 -16.49
N PHE A 40 6.31 -14.33 -15.78
CA PHE A 40 6.40 -13.08 -15.05
C PHE A 40 6.53 -13.26 -13.55
N SER A 41 6.73 -14.50 -13.10
CA SER A 41 6.72 -14.76 -11.66
C SER A 41 7.83 -14.00 -10.91
N SER A 42 9.00 -13.88 -11.51
CA SER A 42 10.12 -13.17 -10.89
C SER A 42 9.81 -11.68 -10.74
N GLU A 43 9.27 -11.08 -11.78
CA GLU A 43 8.89 -9.67 -11.74
C GLU A 43 7.78 -9.42 -10.75
N CYS A 44 6.78 -10.30 -10.72
CA CYS A 44 5.69 -10.20 -9.76
C CYS A 44 6.20 -10.30 -8.34
N ARG A 45 7.17 -11.17 -8.10
CA ARG A 45 7.76 -11.33 -6.77
C ARG A 45 8.48 -10.06 -6.32
N ASN A 46 9.22 -9.44 -7.23
CA ASN A 46 9.91 -8.21 -6.93
C ASN A 46 8.93 -7.08 -6.61
N LEU A 47 7.89 -6.95 -7.40
CA LEU A 47 6.85 -5.96 -7.16
C LEU A 47 6.12 -6.22 -5.85
N TRP A 48 5.90 -7.50 -5.52
CA TRP A 48 5.26 -7.87 -4.27
C TRP A 48 6.11 -7.40 -3.08
N LYS A 49 7.43 -7.55 -3.16
CA LYS A 49 8.32 -7.09 -2.10
C LYS A 49 8.24 -5.58 -1.93
N GLU A 50 8.18 -4.85 -3.04
CA GLU A 50 8.04 -3.39 -2.97
C GLU A 50 6.72 -2.99 -2.33
N ALA A 51 5.64 -3.68 -2.70
CA ALA A 51 4.34 -3.40 -2.10
C ALA A 51 4.35 -3.71 -0.61
N GLN A 52 5.06 -4.75 -0.21
CA GLN A 52 5.19 -5.10 1.20
C GLN A 52 5.92 -4.01 1.97
N GLU A 53 6.99 -3.47 1.39
CA GLU A 53 7.74 -2.39 2.01
C GLU A 53 6.86 -1.15 2.19
N LEU A 54 6.08 -0.81 1.18
CA LEU A 54 5.17 0.31 1.26
C LEU A 54 4.12 0.10 2.35
N THR A 55 3.61 -1.12 2.47
CA THR A 55 2.64 -1.43 3.50
C THR A 55 3.23 -1.18 4.89
N LEU A 56 4.48 -1.57 5.10
CA LEU A 56 5.16 -1.35 6.38
C LEU A 56 5.38 0.13 6.64
N ILE A 57 5.74 0.88 5.62
CA ILE A 57 5.93 2.34 5.74
C ILE A 57 4.62 3.01 6.12
N PHE A 58 3.54 2.67 5.44
CA PHE A 58 2.23 3.25 5.74
C PHE A 58 1.78 2.89 7.16
N SER A 59 2.09 1.68 7.61
CA SER A 59 1.75 1.27 8.96
C SER A 59 2.50 2.11 10.00
N LYS A 60 3.78 2.38 9.75
CA LYS A 60 4.55 3.24 10.64
C LYS A 60 4.01 4.66 10.68
N ILE A 61 3.64 5.18 9.52
CA ILE A 61 3.07 6.52 9.44
C ILE A 61 1.77 6.59 10.24
N ALA A 62 0.93 5.58 10.09
CA ALA A 62 -0.34 5.53 10.79
C ALA A 62 -0.14 5.52 12.30
N ILE A 63 0.84 4.78 12.79
CA ILE A 63 1.16 4.73 14.21
C ILE A 63 1.67 6.08 14.68
N SER A 64 2.52 6.72 13.91
CA SER A 64 3.12 7.99 14.28
C SER A 64 2.12 9.14 14.31
N THR A 65 1.01 8.98 13.63
CA THR A 65 0.02 10.06 13.50
C THR A 65 -1.05 10.02 14.56
N LYS A 66 -0.95 9.15 15.52
CA LYS A 66 -1.96 9.03 16.58
C LYS A 66 -2.15 10.30 17.39
#